data_e746a667e42466783ae7bd4debb4ef3f
#
_entry.id   e746a667e42466783ae7bd4debb4ef3f
#
_cell.length_a   1.000
_cell.length_b   1.000
_cell.length_c   1.000
_cell.angle_alpha   90.00
_cell.angle_beta   90.00
_cell.angle_gamma   90.00
#
_symmetry.space_group_name_H-M   'P 1'
#
loop_
_entity.id
_entity.type
_entity.pdbx_description
1 polymer ?
#
loop_
_entity_poly.entity_id
_entity_poly.type
_entity_poly.pdbx_seq_one_letter_code
_entity_poly.pdbx_strand_id
1 'polypeptide(L)'
;MIGDEILLGRRQDKHVVRARDYFGRLNVDISWITILGDDPDLLERHFRLIRERGDDCFSFGGIGATPDDMTRQAVARAHDRAVTRHPEAVALIEKQFGEGAYPNRILMAELPEGADLIPNSHNNIPGFYC
;
A
#
# COMPACT_ATOMS: atom_id res chain seq x y z
N MET A 1 0.46 1.85 -9.29
CA MET A 1 -0.40 2.94 -8.78
C MET A 1 -1.79 2.38 -8.64
N ILE A 2 -2.43 2.63 -7.50
CA ILE A 2 -3.77 2.10 -7.21
C ILE A 2 -4.67 3.28 -6.87
N GLY A 3 -5.83 3.35 -7.47
CA GLY A 3 -6.85 4.35 -7.24
C GLY A 3 -7.66 4.67 -8.50
N ASP A 4 -8.97 4.56 -8.37
CA ASP A 4 -9.91 4.90 -9.44
C ASP A 4 -9.78 6.35 -9.89
N GLU A 5 -9.46 7.28 -8.98
CA GLU A 5 -9.29 8.68 -9.31
C GLU A 5 -8.08 8.94 -10.23
N ILE A 6 -7.05 8.08 -10.15
CA ILE A 6 -5.89 8.13 -11.04
C ILE A 6 -6.27 7.53 -12.40
N LEU A 7 -6.90 6.35 -12.38
CA LEU A 7 -7.31 5.63 -13.59
C LEU A 7 -8.30 6.45 -14.43
N LEU A 8 -9.24 7.13 -13.78
CA LEU A 8 -10.24 7.99 -14.43
C LEU A 8 -9.74 9.40 -14.78
N GLY A 9 -8.47 9.70 -14.49
CA GLY A 9 -7.88 11.01 -14.78
C GLY A 9 -8.41 12.16 -13.90
N ARG A 10 -9.12 11.86 -12.80
CA ARG A 10 -9.62 12.86 -11.85
C ARG A 10 -8.51 13.45 -10.99
N ARG A 11 -7.43 12.72 -10.83
CA ARG A 11 -6.22 13.11 -10.10
C ARG A 11 -4.99 12.73 -10.91
N GLN A 12 -4.04 13.66 -11.01
CA GLN A 12 -2.77 13.37 -11.64
C GLN A 12 -1.85 12.62 -10.67
N ASP A 13 -1.33 11.47 -11.11
CA ASP A 13 -0.31 10.75 -10.36
C ASP A 13 1.02 11.54 -10.35
N LYS A 14 1.63 11.61 -9.17
CA LYS A 14 2.95 12.21 -8.95
C LYS A 14 4.00 11.19 -8.50
N HIS A 15 3.58 9.97 -8.18
CA HIS A 15 4.47 8.94 -7.65
C HIS A 15 5.37 8.36 -8.73
N VAL A 16 4.85 8.17 -9.95
CA VAL A 16 5.63 7.65 -11.09
C VAL A 16 6.86 8.52 -11.36
N VAL A 17 6.67 9.84 -11.43
CA VAL A 17 7.79 10.77 -11.69
C VAL A 17 8.82 10.69 -10.55
N ARG A 18 8.35 10.72 -9.30
CA ARG A 18 9.24 10.62 -8.12
C ARG A 18 9.96 9.28 -8.05
N ALA A 19 9.28 8.18 -8.34
CA ALA A 19 9.89 6.86 -8.37
C ALA A 19 11.00 6.77 -9.43
N ARG A 20 10.74 7.27 -10.64
CA ARG A 20 11.76 7.33 -11.70
C ARG A 20 12.98 8.14 -11.29
N ASP A 21 12.77 9.32 -10.70
CA ASP A 21 13.87 10.16 -10.22
C ASP A 21 14.67 9.48 -9.09
N TYR A 22 13.98 8.84 -8.17
CA TYR A 22 14.60 8.16 -7.04
C TYR A 22 15.41 6.93 -7.48
N PHE A 23 14.79 6.03 -8.23
CA PHE A 23 15.45 4.81 -8.69
C PHE A 23 16.56 5.09 -9.71
N GLY A 24 16.37 6.10 -10.59
CA GLY A 24 17.42 6.52 -11.51
C GLY A 24 18.70 6.99 -10.82
N ARG A 25 18.60 7.66 -9.66
CA ARG A 25 19.78 8.02 -8.85
C ARG A 25 20.48 6.82 -8.23
N LEU A 26 19.77 5.72 -8.05
CA LEU A 26 20.29 4.47 -7.50
C LEU A 26 20.77 3.49 -8.60
N ASN A 27 20.69 3.88 -9.87
CA ASN A 27 20.92 3.02 -11.02
C ASN A 27 20.04 1.75 -11.02
N VAL A 28 18.79 1.89 -10.56
CA VAL A 28 17.79 0.82 -10.56
C VAL A 28 16.78 1.11 -11.67
N ASP A 29 16.66 0.19 -12.60
CA ASP A 29 15.73 0.28 -13.71
C ASP A 29 14.31 -0.13 -13.29
N ILE A 30 13.32 0.64 -13.71
CA ILE A 30 11.91 0.29 -13.58
C ILE A 30 11.50 -0.46 -14.84
N SER A 31 11.24 -1.77 -14.72
CA SER A 31 10.87 -2.60 -15.87
C SER A 31 9.46 -2.33 -16.39
N TRP A 32 8.52 -1.99 -15.50
CA TRP A 32 7.14 -1.70 -15.89
C TRP A 32 6.40 -0.89 -14.84
N ILE A 33 5.33 -0.21 -15.25
CA ILE A 33 4.48 0.58 -14.39
C ILE A 33 3.03 0.26 -14.75
N THR A 34 2.21 -0.01 -13.74
CA THR A 34 0.78 -0.27 -13.92
C THR A 34 -0.05 0.71 -13.09
N ILE A 35 -1.19 1.11 -13.64
CA ILE A 35 -2.23 1.85 -12.93
C ILE A 35 -3.45 0.94 -12.85
N LEU A 36 -3.96 0.70 -11.66
CA LEU A 36 -5.12 -0.15 -11.38
C LEU A 36 -6.17 0.65 -10.60
N GLY A 37 -7.43 0.33 -10.85
CA GLY A 37 -8.53 0.77 -9.99
C GLY A 37 -8.59 0.00 -8.68
N ASP A 38 -9.56 0.35 -7.83
CA ASP A 38 -9.74 -0.19 -6.47
C ASP A 38 -10.54 -1.50 -6.45
N ASP A 39 -10.44 -2.32 -7.52
CA ASP A 39 -11.04 -3.66 -7.60
C ASP A 39 -10.17 -4.68 -6.84
N PRO A 40 -10.64 -5.24 -5.71
CA PRO A 40 -9.84 -6.11 -4.86
C PRO A 40 -9.41 -7.42 -5.54
N ASP A 41 -10.19 -7.96 -6.46
CA ASP A 41 -9.87 -9.21 -7.15
C ASP A 41 -8.85 -8.95 -8.26
N LEU A 42 -8.93 -7.81 -8.93
CA LEU A 42 -7.91 -7.38 -9.89
C LEU A 42 -6.58 -7.12 -9.20
N LEU A 43 -6.59 -6.43 -8.05
CA LEU A 43 -5.40 -6.16 -7.25
C LEU A 43 -4.75 -7.46 -6.77
N GLU A 44 -5.53 -8.41 -6.23
CA GLU A 44 -5.01 -9.70 -5.80
C GLU A 44 -4.32 -10.45 -6.95
N ARG A 45 -4.99 -10.59 -8.11
CA ARG A 45 -4.40 -11.25 -9.28
C ARG A 45 -3.10 -10.58 -9.73
N HIS A 46 -3.05 -9.26 -9.67
CA HIS A 46 -1.87 -8.51 -10.08
C HIS A 46 -0.69 -8.71 -9.11
N PHE A 47 -0.93 -8.65 -7.79
CA PHE A 47 0.10 -8.92 -6.78
C PHE A 47 0.56 -10.40 -6.83
N ARG A 48 -0.35 -11.33 -7.09
CA ARG A 48 0.00 -12.75 -7.27
C ARG A 48 0.93 -12.97 -8.48
N LEU A 49 0.64 -12.32 -9.60
CA LEU A 49 1.51 -12.34 -10.79
C LEU A 49 2.91 -11.80 -10.47
N ILE A 50 3.00 -10.68 -9.74
CA ILE A 50 4.29 -10.08 -9.35
C ILE A 50 5.08 -11.06 -8.47
N ARG A 51 4.43 -11.66 -7.48
CA ARG A 51 5.03 -12.68 -6.61
C ARG A 51 5.54 -13.89 -7.39
N GLU A 52 4.75 -14.42 -8.33
CA GLU A 52 5.12 -15.58 -9.17
C GLU A 52 6.31 -15.27 -10.06
N ARG A 53 6.44 -14.03 -10.52
CA ARG A 53 7.58 -13.57 -11.32
C ARG A 53 8.85 -13.34 -10.47
N GLY A 54 8.70 -13.16 -9.16
CA GLY A 54 9.81 -12.79 -8.27
C GLY A 54 10.26 -11.33 -8.46
N ASP A 55 9.39 -10.45 -8.95
CA ASP A 55 9.69 -9.03 -9.15
C ASP A 55 9.58 -8.25 -7.83
N ASP A 56 10.47 -7.30 -7.59
CA ASP A 56 10.29 -6.29 -6.56
C ASP A 56 9.19 -5.31 -6.97
N CYS A 57 8.27 -5.02 -6.06
CA CYS A 57 7.12 -4.15 -6.33
C CYS A 57 7.02 -2.99 -5.33
N PHE A 58 6.88 -1.79 -5.88
CA PHE A 58 6.54 -0.59 -5.09
C PHE A 58 5.11 -0.16 -5.43
N SER A 59 4.21 -0.29 -4.46
CA SER A 59 2.81 0.07 -4.59
C SER A 59 2.50 1.39 -3.90
N PHE A 60 1.64 2.20 -4.52
CA PHE A 60 1.18 3.49 -3.99
C PHE A 60 -0.33 3.59 -4.16
N GLY A 61 -1.05 3.90 -3.09
CA GLY A 61 -2.52 4.00 -3.03
C GLY A 61 -3.19 2.82 -2.33
N GLY A 62 -4.45 2.98 -1.96
CA GLY A 62 -5.31 1.96 -1.38
C GLY A 62 -4.90 1.43 -0.01
N ILE A 63 -4.16 2.22 0.80
CA ILE A 63 -3.73 1.84 2.17
C ILE A 63 -4.37 2.70 3.26
N GLY A 64 -5.35 3.52 2.95
CA GLY A 64 -6.10 4.34 3.90
C GLY A 64 -7.10 3.54 4.74
N ALA A 65 -8.11 4.25 5.26
CA ALA A 65 -9.13 3.67 6.14
C ALA A 65 -10.54 3.66 5.52
N THR A 66 -10.66 3.96 4.24
CA THR A 66 -11.94 3.93 3.52
C THR A 66 -12.22 2.52 2.98
N PRO A 67 -13.49 2.17 2.71
CA PRO A 67 -13.82 0.81 2.27
C PRO A 67 -13.20 0.37 0.94
N ASP A 68 -12.81 1.32 0.10
CA ASP A 68 -12.11 1.12 -1.17
C ASP A 68 -10.60 0.94 -1.03
N ASP A 69 -10.03 1.21 0.16
CA ASP A 69 -8.60 1.00 0.46
C ASP A 69 -8.29 -0.49 0.68
N MET A 70 -8.21 -1.26 -0.41
CA MET A 70 -8.11 -2.73 -0.40
C MET A 70 -6.71 -3.28 -0.66
N THR A 71 -5.69 -2.42 -0.79
CA THR A 71 -4.32 -2.86 -1.12
C THR A 71 -3.75 -3.84 -0.08
N ARG A 72 -3.94 -3.59 1.23
CA ARG A 72 -3.45 -4.47 2.31
C ARG A 72 -4.04 -5.87 2.22
N GLN A 73 -5.35 -5.94 2.01
CA GLN A 73 -6.10 -7.20 1.88
C GLN A 73 -5.71 -7.95 0.61
N ALA A 74 -5.55 -7.23 -0.51
CA ALA A 74 -5.16 -7.82 -1.78
C ALA A 74 -3.73 -8.40 -1.72
N VAL A 75 -2.78 -7.67 -1.09
CA VAL A 75 -1.42 -8.18 -0.86
C VAL A 75 -1.45 -9.40 0.05
N ALA A 76 -2.19 -9.36 1.16
CA ALA A 76 -2.31 -10.51 2.07
C ALA A 76 -2.82 -11.76 1.33
N ARG A 77 -3.90 -11.64 0.56
CA ARG A 77 -4.45 -12.73 -0.26
C ARG A 77 -3.45 -13.23 -1.30
N ALA A 78 -2.76 -12.33 -1.99
CA ALA A 78 -1.76 -12.71 -2.98
C ALA A 78 -0.57 -13.49 -2.38
N HIS A 79 -0.28 -13.27 -1.10
CA HIS A 79 0.78 -13.95 -0.36
C HIS A 79 0.28 -15.10 0.52
N ASP A 80 -1.00 -15.45 0.44
CA ASP A 80 -1.65 -16.51 1.24
C ASP A 80 -1.46 -16.26 2.76
N ARG A 81 -1.53 -15.00 3.18
CA ARG A 81 -1.37 -14.55 4.57
C ARG A 81 -2.69 -14.01 5.13
N ALA A 82 -2.87 -14.16 6.44
CA ALA A 82 -3.96 -13.50 7.14
C ALA A 82 -3.73 -11.98 7.21
N VAL A 83 -4.81 -11.21 7.37
CA VAL A 83 -4.73 -9.79 7.73
C VAL A 83 -4.84 -9.69 9.25
N THR A 84 -3.85 -9.09 9.90
CA THR A 84 -3.79 -8.96 11.36
C THR A 84 -3.45 -7.54 11.76
N ARG A 85 -3.84 -7.13 12.98
CA ARG A 85 -3.42 -5.84 13.53
C ARG A 85 -1.96 -5.87 13.94
N HIS A 86 -1.16 -5.04 13.29
CA HIS A 86 0.26 -4.91 13.59
C HIS A 86 0.44 -4.02 14.84
N PRO A 87 1.05 -4.51 15.94
CA PRO A 87 1.10 -3.78 17.21
C PRO A 87 1.74 -2.40 17.13
N GLU A 88 2.87 -2.26 16.43
CA GLU A 88 3.53 -0.98 16.26
C GLU A 88 2.72 -0.01 15.38
N ALA A 89 2.03 -0.50 14.34
CA ALA A 89 1.15 0.32 13.52
C ALA A 89 -0.04 0.83 14.33
N VAL A 90 -0.62 0.01 15.22
CA VAL A 90 -1.65 0.43 16.17
C VAL A 90 -1.14 1.59 17.01
N ALA A 91 0.03 1.44 17.65
CA ALA A 91 0.61 2.48 18.51
C ALA A 91 0.88 3.79 17.75
N LEU A 92 1.35 3.71 16.50
CA LEU A 92 1.57 4.90 15.65
C LEU A 92 0.27 5.61 15.30
N ILE A 93 -0.78 4.86 14.95
CA ILE A 93 -2.09 5.42 14.59
C ILE A 93 -2.77 6.03 15.81
N GLU A 94 -2.74 5.36 16.98
CA GLU A 94 -3.25 5.89 18.23
C GLU A 94 -2.51 7.16 18.66
N LYS A 95 -1.18 7.17 18.54
CA LYS A 95 -0.35 8.35 18.79
C LYS A 95 -0.73 9.52 17.89
N GLN A 96 -1.02 9.25 16.62
CA GLN A 96 -1.35 10.28 15.63
C GLN A 96 -2.76 10.85 15.82
N PHE A 97 -3.74 10.03 16.15
CA PHE A 97 -5.15 10.41 16.10
C PHE A 97 -5.87 10.38 17.45
N GLY A 98 -5.25 9.84 18.52
CA GLY A 98 -5.87 9.68 19.83
C GLY A 98 -7.20 8.91 19.74
N GLU A 99 -8.23 9.43 20.39
CA GLU A 99 -9.58 8.84 20.34
C GLU A 99 -10.16 8.78 18.92
N GLY A 100 -9.74 9.69 18.05
CA GLY A 100 -10.13 9.71 16.63
C GLY A 100 -9.52 8.58 15.77
N ALA A 101 -8.69 7.71 16.36
CA ALA A 101 -8.21 6.49 15.71
C ALA A 101 -9.36 5.51 15.47
N TYR A 102 -10.34 5.48 16.35
CA TYR A 102 -11.45 4.53 16.33
C TYR A 102 -12.76 5.14 15.80
N PRO A 103 -13.62 4.35 15.14
CA PRO A 103 -13.39 2.93 14.77
C PRO A 103 -12.59 2.74 13.45
N ASN A 104 -12.45 3.78 12.62
CA ASN A 104 -12.08 3.61 11.22
C ASN A 104 -10.56 3.67 10.97
N ARG A 105 -9.85 4.68 11.52
CA ARG A 105 -8.43 4.87 11.22
C ARG A 105 -7.54 3.72 11.70
N ILE A 106 -7.97 3.03 12.75
CA ILE A 106 -7.27 1.85 13.26
C ILE A 106 -7.18 0.71 12.24
N LEU A 107 -8.07 0.69 11.24
CA LEU A 107 -8.02 -0.27 10.13
C LEU A 107 -6.73 -0.13 9.31
N MET A 108 -6.08 1.04 9.32
CA MET A 108 -4.78 1.21 8.66
C MET A 108 -3.66 0.38 9.32
N ALA A 109 -3.86 -0.11 10.55
CA ALA A 109 -2.94 -1.03 11.22
C ALA A 109 -3.19 -2.50 10.87
N GLU A 110 -4.22 -2.81 10.10
CA GLU A 110 -4.50 -4.17 9.63
C GLU A 110 -3.64 -4.47 8.40
N LEU A 111 -2.59 -5.27 8.60
CA LEU A 111 -1.55 -5.56 7.62
C LEU A 111 -1.47 -7.08 7.34
N PRO A 112 -0.87 -7.51 6.22
CA PRO A 112 -0.52 -8.91 6.04
C PRO A 112 0.30 -9.44 7.21
N GLU A 113 -0.02 -10.62 7.70
CA GLU A 113 0.69 -11.25 8.80
C GLU A 113 2.19 -11.36 8.51
N GLY A 114 3.03 -10.94 9.45
CA GLY A 114 4.49 -10.93 9.31
C GLY A 114 5.02 -9.83 8.38
N ALA A 115 4.21 -8.81 8.06
CA ALA A 115 4.72 -7.63 7.37
C ALA A 115 5.55 -6.76 8.32
N ASP A 116 6.57 -6.10 7.79
CA ASP A 116 7.34 -5.06 8.48
C ASP A 116 6.85 -3.66 8.10
N LEU A 117 7.11 -2.68 8.95
CA LEU A 117 6.68 -1.30 8.72
C LEU A 117 7.70 -0.49 7.94
N ILE A 118 7.21 0.33 7.02
CA ILE A 118 7.98 1.40 6.38
C ILE A 118 7.65 2.71 7.11
N PRO A 119 8.62 3.33 7.81
CA PRO A 119 8.38 4.56 8.53
C PRO A 119 7.93 5.70 7.62
N ASN A 120 6.95 6.48 8.05
CA ASN A 120 6.50 7.67 7.35
C ASN A 120 6.58 8.89 8.29
N SER A 121 7.62 9.67 8.13
CA SER A 121 7.87 10.87 8.95
C SER A 121 6.92 12.04 8.66
N HIS A 122 6.14 11.97 7.58
CA HIS A 122 5.25 13.07 7.19
C HIS A 122 3.97 13.10 8.04
N ASN A 123 3.34 11.94 8.24
CA ASN A 123 2.05 11.83 8.94
C ASN A 123 1.97 10.65 9.92
N ASN A 124 3.09 9.98 10.21
CA ASN A 124 3.19 8.81 11.10
C ASN A 124 2.29 7.62 10.72
N ILE A 125 1.65 7.62 9.56
CA ILE A 125 0.92 6.46 9.05
C ILE A 125 1.91 5.62 8.26
N PRO A 126 2.32 4.44 8.78
CA PRO A 126 3.36 3.66 8.14
C PRO A 126 2.88 3.03 6.83
N GLY A 127 3.80 2.86 5.89
CA GLY A 127 3.68 1.84 4.86
C GLY A 127 4.04 0.47 5.41
N PHE A 128 4.03 -0.55 4.57
CA PHE A 128 4.44 -1.90 4.93
C PHE A 128 5.17 -2.59 3.77
N TYR A 129 5.94 -3.62 4.09
CA TYR A 129 6.50 -4.54 3.11
C TYR A 129 6.45 -6.00 3.62
N CYS A 130 6.43 -6.94 2.72
CA CYS A 130 6.38 -8.38 3.02
C CYS A 130 7.04 -9.20 1.90
#